data_75d52c2b157a61782694154539a58acf
#
_entry.id   75d52c2b157a61782694154539a58acf
#
_cell.length_a   1.000
_cell.length_b   1.000
_cell.length_c   1.000
_cell.angle_alpha   90.00
_cell.angle_beta   90.00
_cell.angle_gamma   90.00
#
_symmetry.space_group_name_H-M   'P 1'
#
loop_
_entity.id
_entity.type
_entity.pdbx_description
1 polymer ?
#
loop_
_entity_poly.entity_id
_entity_poly.type
_entity_poly.pdbx_seq_one_letter_code
_entity_poly.pdbx_strand_id
1 'polypeptide(L)'
;MIVWLNGTHGAGKTTTSALVQQLIPGSRVFDAEKVGETLMDITPGLPETDNFQHWPPWRPLVVETARRVLDYTGGTLVMPMTVLVEEYWREISSGLAQHDIPVRHFVLHADQDTLRARIAGDSVLGPNSPFRLAYLEPYAEAARTWLHDEAEVVDTTHLTPVQAAQQIAEAVKT
;
A
#
# COMPACT_ATOMS: atom_id res chain seq x y z
N MET A 1 12.69 5.03 8.24
CA MET A 1 11.71 3.93 8.42
C MET A 1 10.65 3.97 7.34
N ILE A 2 9.88 2.89 7.17
CA ILE A 2 8.73 2.83 6.26
C ILE A 2 7.45 2.61 7.06
N VAL A 3 6.39 3.34 6.69
CA VAL A 3 5.01 3.11 7.09
C VAL A 3 4.28 2.60 5.85
N TRP A 4 4.10 1.28 5.76
CA TRP A 4 3.41 0.66 4.64
C TRP A 4 1.92 0.59 4.90
N LEU A 5 1.12 1.16 4.00
CA LEU A 5 -0.33 1.13 4.07
C LEU A 5 -0.90 0.18 3.01
N ASN A 6 -1.17 -1.04 3.40
CA ASN A 6 -1.81 -2.05 2.57
C ASN A 6 -3.35 -1.95 2.63
N GLY A 7 -4.01 -2.72 1.84
CA GLY A 7 -5.48 -2.74 1.73
C GLY A 7 -5.91 -2.76 0.26
N THR A 8 -7.17 -3.10 0.01
CA THR A 8 -7.69 -3.16 -1.35
C THR A 8 -8.16 -1.79 -1.86
N HIS A 9 -8.73 -1.76 -3.06
CA HIS A 9 -9.42 -0.59 -3.60
C HIS A 9 -10.61 -0.21 -2.71
N GLY A 10 -10.85 1.06 -2.55
CA GLY A 10 -11.90 1.58 -1.65
C GLY A 10 -11.52 1.63 -0.17
N ALA A 11 -10.39 1.07 0.24
CA ALA A 11 -9.92 1.11 1.64
C ALA A 11 -9.46 2.51 2.10
N GLY A 12 -9.18 3.44 1.16
CA GLY A 12 -8.80 4.81 1.48
C GLY A 12 -7.30 5.06 1.63
N LYS A 13 -6.44 4.18 1.09
CA LYS A 13 -4.98 4.27 1.21
C LYS A 13 -4.40 5.63 0.81
N THR A 14 -4.77 6.14 -0.37
CA THR A 14 -4.25 7.41 -0.90
C THR A 14 -4.59 8.59 0.01
N THR A 15 -5.85 8.68 0.45
CA THR A 15 -6.29 9.76 1.35
C THR A 15 -5.62 9.63 2.71
N THR A 16 -5.61 8.42 3.28
CA THR A 16 -5.00 8.17 4.59
C THR A 16 -3.50 8.43 4.57
N SER A 17 -2.78 8.03 3.52
CA SER A 17 -1.33 8.27 3.40
C SER A 17 -0.97 9.75 3.39
N ALA A 18 -1.74 10.58 2.69
CA ALA A 18 -1.55 12.02 2.67
C ALA A 18 -1.76 12.65 4.06
N LEU A 19 -2.76 12.16 4.81
CA LEU A 19 -3.02 12.62 6.18
C LEU A 19 -1.95 12.12 7.16
N VAL A 20 -1.52 10.87 7.08
CA VAL A 20 -0.41 10.33 7.89
C VAL A 20 0.86 11.14 7.66
N GLN A 21 1.16 11.49 6.40
CA GLN A 21 2.30 12.32 6.06
C GLN A 21 2.29 13.67 6.78
N GLN A 22 1.12 14.30 6.93
CA GLN A 22 0.98 15.56 7.66
C GLN A 22 1.18 15.40 9.18
N LEU A 23 0.89 14.22 9.73
CA LEU A 23 0.97 13.92 11.16
C LEU A 23 2.36 13.43 11.61
N ILE A 24 3.20 12.96 10.69
CA ILE A 24 4.55 12.47 10.98
C ILE A 24 5.57 13.48 10.43
N PRO A 25 6.22 14.29 11.28
CA PRO A 25 7.19 15.30 10.84
C PRO A 25 8.33 14.68 10.02
N GLY A 26 8.70 15.32 8.90
CA GLY A 26 9.78 14.88 8.04
C GLY A 26 9.44 13.66 7.17
N SER A 27 8.20 13.18 7.18
CA SER A 27 7.77 12.09 6.33
C SER A 27 7.44 12.55 4.90
N ARG A 28 7.49 11.59 3.96
CA ARG A 28 7.14 11.76 2.55
C ARG A 28 6.27 10.60 2.10
N VAL A 29 5.37 10.85 1.15
CA VAL A 29 4.62 9.77 0.50
C VAL A 29 5.45 9.26 -0.67
N PHE A 30 5.65 7.94 -0.73
CA PHE A 30 6.20 7.23 -1.87
C PHE A 30 5.16 6.22 -2.38
N ASP A 31 4.56 6.54 -3.52
CA ASP A 31 3.63 5.67 -4.22
C ASP A 31 4.40 4.66 -5.07
N ALA A 32 4.47 3.41 -4.60
CA ALA A 32 5.17 2.33 -5.28
C ALA A 32 4.52 1.91 -6.62
N GLU A 33 3.27 2.33 -6.89
CA GLU A 33 2.62 2.16 -8.18
C GLU A 33 3.40 2.86 -9.30
N LYS A 34 4.04 3.99 -9.01
CA LYS A 34 4.86 4.74 -9.97
C LYS A 34 6.08 3.96 -10.47
N VAL A 35 6.61 3.03 -9.69
CA VAL A 35 7.64 2.10 -10.16
C VAL A 35 7.05 1.14 -11.22
N GLY A 36 5.83 0.66 -10.99
CA GLY A 36 5.10 -0.15 -11.97
C GLY A 36 4.83 0.62 -13.27
N GLU A 37 4.35 1.85 -13.18
CA GLU A 37 4.13 2.72 -14.34
C GLU A 37 5.43 2.94 -15.13
N THR A 38 6.56 3.16 -14.45
CA THR A 38 7.86 3.30 -15.10
C THR A 38 8.25 2.04 -15.88
N LEU A 39 7.98 0.85 -15.33
CA LEU A 39 8.23 -0.40 -16.04
C LEU A 39 7.30 -0.59 -17.26
N MET A 40 6.06 -0.10 -17.17
CA MET A 40 5.09 -0.13 -18.28
C MET A 40 5.52 0.78 -19.44
N ASP A 41 6.27 1.84 -19.18
CA ASP A 41 6.75 2.78 -20.18
C ASP A 41 8.00 2.31 -20.96
N ILE A 42 8.58 1.16 -20.59
CA ILE A 42 9.75 0.58 -21.31
C ILE A 42 9.35 0.12 -22.71
N THR A 43 10.12 0.53 -23.71
CA THR A 43 9.85 0.19 -25.14
C THR A 43 11.07 -0.48 -25.78
N PRO A 44 10.94 -1.65 -26.47
CA PRO A 44 9.72 -2.46 -26.54
C PRO A 44 9.31 -2.98 -25.17
N GLY A 45 8.00 -3.19 -24.96
CA GLY A 45 7.42 -3.51 -23.65
C GLY A 45 7.95 -4.79 -23.00
N LEU A 46 7.80 -4.87 -21.70
CA LEU A 46 8.04 -6.10 -20.94
C LEU A 46 6.98 -7.18 -21.30
N PRO A 47 7.19 -8.46 -20.95
CA PRO A 47 6.18 -9.50 -21.16
C PRO A 47 4.81 -9.07 -20.64
N GLU A 48 3.75 -9.38 -21.40
CA GLU A 48 2.39 -8.98 -21.07
C GLU A 48 1.94 -9.52 -19.72
N THR A 49 1.30 -8.66 -18.93
CA THR A 49 0.70 -9.00 -17.64
C THR A 49 -0.48 -8.08 -17.36
N ASP A 50 -1.43 -8.53 -16.57
CA ASP A 50 -2.54 -7.75 -16.05
C ASP A 50 -2.18 -6.98 -14.76
N ASN A 51 -1.02 -7.28 -14.15
CA ASN A 51 -0.55 -6.64 -12.93
C ASN A 51 0.99 -6.52 -12.96
N PHE A 52 1.50 -5.29 -12.92
CA PHE A 52 2.94 -5.01 -12.91
C PHE A 52 3.68 -5.67 -11.74
N GLN A 53 3.01 -6.03 -10.66
CA GLN A 53 3.63 -6.76 -9.53
C GLN A 53 4.10 -8.16 -9.93
N HIS A 54 3.52 -8.75 -10.99
CA HIS A 54 3.97 -10.03 -11.54
C HIS A 54 5.35 -9.93 -12.20
N TRP A 55 5.78 -8.75 -12.64
CA TRP A 55 7.14 -8.58 -13.14
C TRP A 55 8.14 -8.68 -12.00
N PRO A 56 9.08 -9.63 -12.06
CA PRO A 56 10.08 -9.82 -11.01
C PRO A 56 10.86 -8.54 -10.65
N PRO A 57 11.23 -7.66 -11.59
CA PRO A 57 11.98 -6.45 -11.27
C PRO A 57 11.20 -5.42 -10.44
N TRP A 58 9.86 -5.44 -10.41
CA TRP A 58 9.10 -4.43 -9.68
C TRP A 58 9.44 -4.41 -8.18
N ARG A 59 9.45 -5.57 -7.53
CA ARG A 59 9.67 -5.68 -6.08
C ARG A 59 11.04 -5.18 -5.63
N PRO A 60 12.17 -5.62 -6.23
CA PRO A 60 13.48 -5.08 -5.86
C PRO A 60 13.65 -3.60 -6.22
N LEU A 61 13.01 -3.09 -7.28
CA LEU A 61 13.04 -1.68 -7.61
C LEU A 61 12.29 -0.81 -6.58
N VAL A 62 11.18 -1.30 -6.03
CA VAL A 62 10.47 -0.63 -4.93
C VAL A 62 11.39 -0.53 -3.70
N VAL A 63 12.05 -1.64 -3.33
CA VAL A 63 13.00 -1.68 -2.21
C VAL A 63 14.16 -0.70 -2.44
N GLU A 64 14.82 -0.78 -3.59
CA GLU A 64 15.98 0.06 -3.90
C GLU A 64 15.61 1.54 -3.98
N THR A 65 14.45 1.89 -4.55
CA THR A 65 13.97 3.27 -4.59
C THR A 65 13.74 3.80 -3.17
N ALA A 66 13.03 3.05 -2.34
CA ALA A 66 12.77 3.43 -0.95
C ALA A 66 14.08 3.62 -0.17
N ARG A 67 15.02 2.66 -0.31
CA ARG A 67 16.34 2.71 0.33
C ARG A 67 17.11 3.97 -0.08
N ARG A 68 17.25 4.22 -1.37
CA ARG A 68 18.01 5.39 -1.88
C ARG A 68 17.40 6.72 -1.45
N VAL A 69 16.07 6.80 -1.43
CA VAL A 69 15.39 8.02 -0.95
C VAL A 69 15.66 8.21 0.54
N LEU A 70 15.55 7.16 1.37
CA LEU A 70 15.81 7.24 2.80
C LEU A 70 17.29 7.56 3.10
N ASP A 71 18.23 6.97 2.38
CA ASP A 71 19.66 7.27 2.51
C ASP A 71 19.95 8.76 2.23
N TYR A 72 19.25 9.33 1.24
CA TYR A 72 19.46 10.74 0.84
C TYR A 72 18.74 11.73 1.74
N THR A 73 17.52 11.40 2.20
CA THR A 73 16.65 12.38 2.88
C THR A 73 16.49 12.10 4.38
N GLY A 74 16.78 10.88 4.82
CA GLY A 74 16.39 10.41 6.16
C GLY A 74 14.87 10.35 6.34
N GLY A 75 14.43 10.25 7.59
CA GLY A 75 13.02 10.37 7.99
C GLY A 75 12.19 9.13 7.72
N THR A 76 10.96 9.33 7.27
CA THR A 76 9.96 8.27 7.10
C THR A 76 9.34 8.34 5.70
N LEU A 77 9.18 7.18 5.05
CA LEU A 77 8.36 7.03 3.84
C LEU A 77 7.01 6.40 4.21
N VAL A 78 5.94 7.07 3.85
CA VAL A 78 4.57 6.52 3.90
C VAL A 78 4.28 5.94 2.52
N MET A 79 4.05 4.64 2.45
CA MET A 79 3.95 3.89 1.19
C MET A 79 2.56 3.26 1.04
N PRO A 80 1.61 3.93 0.38
CA PRO A 80 0.31 3.34 0.07
C PRO A 80 0.44 2.38 -1.11
N MET A 81 0.33 1.08 -0.87
CA MET A 81 0.37 0.09 -1.94
C MET A 81 -0.36 -1.19 -1.56
N THR A 82 -1.25 -1.64 -2.43
CA THR A 82 -1.90 -2.94 -2.32
C THR A 82 -0.90 -4.05 -2.67
N VAL A 83 -0.63 -4.95 -1.73
CA VAL A 83 0.10 -6.19 -1.98
C VAL A 83 -0.69 -7.32 -1.32
N LEU A 84 -1.27 -8.20 -2.14
CA LEU A 84 -2.14 -9.29 -1.68
C LEU A 84 -1.51 -10.68 -1.83
N VAL A 85 -0.39 -10.78 -2.54
CA VAL A 85 0.40 -12.00 -2.67
C VAL A 85 1.45 -12.02 -1.57
N GLU A 86 1.37 -12.99 -0.67
CA GLU A 86 2.26 -13.12 0.49
C GLU A 86 3.73 -13.19 0.10
N GLU A 87 4.06 -13.94 -0.95
CA GLU A 87 5.43 -14.07 -1.45
C GLU A 87 6.02 -12.71 -1.89
N TYR A 88 5.19 -11.85 -2.52
CA TYR A 88 5.63 -10.52 -2.93
C TYR A 88 5.89 -9.61 -1.73
N TRP A 89 5.03 -9.69 -0.71
CA TRP A 89 5.25 -8.98 0.54
C TRP A 89 6.53 -9.44 1.23
N ARG A 90 6.76 -10.75 1.32
CA ARG A 90 7.96 -11.33 1.92
C ARG A 90 9.24 -10.90 1.19
N GLU A 91 9.22 -10.85 -0.13
CA GLU A 91 10.34 -10.36 -0.95
C GLU A 91 10.66 -8.89 -0.64
N ILE A 92 9.63 -8.03 -0.61
CA ILE A 92 9.78 -6.61 -0.28
C ILE A 92 10.27 -6.41 1.15
N SER A 93 9.61 -7.02 2.14
CA SER A 93 9.94 -6.86 3.56
C SER A 93 11.33 -7.39 3.88
N SER A 94 11.71 -8.54 3.32
CA SER A 94 13.06 -9.10 3.46
C SER A 94 14.11 -8.20 2.80
N GLY A 95 13.82 -7.65 1.63
CA GLY A 95 14.71 -6.72 0.95
C GLY A 95 14.95 -5.44 1.76
N LEU A 96 13.92 -4.90 2.38
CA LEU A 96 14.05 -3.75 3.29
C LEU A 96 14.84 -4.10 4.55
N ALA A 97 14.57 -5.27 5.14
CA ALA A 97 15.29 -5.75 6.34
C ALA A 97 16.79 -5.97 6.09
N GLN A 98 17.19 -6.41 4.89
CA GLN A 98 18.62 -6.55 4.51
C GLN A 98 19.38 -5.21 4.53
N HIS A 99 18.68 -4.11 4.51
CA HIS A 99 19.23 -2.75 4.58
C HIS A 99 18.93 -2.06 5.92
N ASP A 100 18.55 -2.82 6.96
CA ASP A 100 18.22 -2.30 8.29
C ASP A 100 17.13 -1.22 8.26
N ILE A 101 16.20 -1.28 7.31
CA ILE A 101 15.09 -0.32 7.19
C ILE A 101 13.89 -0.86 7.97
N PRO A 102 13.52 -0.24 9.11
CA PRO A 102 12.35 -0.65 9.87
C PRO A 102 11.06 -0.41 9.09
N VAL A 103 10.14 -1.37 9.13
CA VAL A 103 8.83 -1.30 8.49
C VAL A 103 7.73 -1.43 9.54
N ARG A 104 6.79 -0.47 9.56
CA ARG A 104 5.49 -0.60 10.22
C ARG A 104 4.45 -0.90 9.14
N HIS A 105 3.92 -2.10 9.17
CA HIS A 105 2.96 -2.58 8.18
C HIS A 105 1.55 -2.46 8.74
N PHE A 106 0.74 -1.62 8.12
CA PHE A 106 -0.68 -1.46 8.43
C PHE A 106 -1.54 -1.96 7.28
N VAL A 107 -2.69 -2.55 7.59
CA VAL A 107 -3.73 -2.83 6.60
C VAL A 107 -4.98 -2.01 6.92
N LEU A 108 -5.41 -1.19 5.95
CA LEU A 108 -6.68 -0.51 6.02
C LEU A 108 -7.78 -1.50 5.65
N HIS A 109 -8.50 -1.97 6.65
CA HIS A 109 -9.60 -2.92 6.51
C HIS A 109 -10.94 -2.20 6.46
N ALA A 110 -11.88 -2.73 5.70
CA ALA A 110 -13.30 -2.45 5.85
C ALA A 110 -14.09 -3.70 5.41
N ASP A 111 -15.32 -3.83 5.87
CA ASP A 111 -16.17 -4.92 5.43
C ASP A 111 -16.46 -4.84 3.92
N GLN A 112 -16.86 -5.97 3.32
CA GLN A 112 -17.06 -6.10 1.88
C GLN A 112 -18.13 -5.15 1.34
N ASP A 113 -19.20 -4.93 2.10
CA ASP A 113 -20.30 -4.06 1.67
C ASP A 113 -19.86 -2.60 1.68
N THR A 114 -19.11 -2.19 2.69
CA THR A 114 -18.49 -0.86 2.77
C THR A 114 -17.51 -0.63 1.62
N LEU A 115 -16.64 -1.59 1.30
CA LEU A 115 -15.70 -1.50 0.20
C LEU A 115 -16.42 -1.37 -1.15
N ARG A 116 -17.45 -2.19 -1.39
CA ARG A 116 -18.30 -2.10 -2.59
C ARG A 116 -18.96 -0.74 -2.72
N ALA A 117 -19.55 -0.25 -1.63
CA ALA A 117 -20.21 1.05 -1.62
C ALA A 117 -19.23 2.20 -1.92
N ARG A 118 -18.03 2.16 -1.35
CA ARG A 118 -16.99 3.15 -1.61
C ARG A 118 -16.51 3.13 -3.06
N ILE A 119 -16.32 1.94 -3.66
CA ILE A 119 -15.93 1.80 -5.07
C ILE A 119 -17.08 2.28 -5.99
N ALA A 120 -18.31 1.93 -5.65
CA ALA A 120 -19.50 2.35 -6.43
C ALA A 120 -19.71 3.87 -6.41
N GLY A 121 -19.43 4.52 -5.27
CA GLY A 121 -19.60 5.97 -5.08
C GLY A 121 -18.38 6.82 -5.48
N ASP A 122 -17.30 6.22 -5.95
CA ASP A 122 -16.06 6.94 -6.27
C ASP A 122 -16.20 7.75 -7.57
N SER A 123 -16.35 9.06 -7.42
CA SER A 123 -16.47 9.99 -8.55
C SER A 123 -15.11 10.38 -9.16
N VAL A 124 -14.00 10.14 -8.47
CA VAL A 124 -12.65 10.52 -8.92
C VAL A 124 -12.05 9.44 -9.82
N LEU A 125 -12.10 8.18 -9.40
CA LEU A 125 -11.54 7.05 -10.14
C LEU A 125 -12.58 6.32 -11.01
N GLY A 126 -13.80 6.81 -11.03
CA GLY A 126 -14.93 6.24 -11.76
C GLY A 126 -15.73 5.22 -10.93
N PRO A 127 -17.07 5.33 -11.01
CA PRO A 127 -17.96 4.44 -10.26
C PRO A 127 -17.94 3.02 -10.81
N ASN A 128 -18.17 2.05 -9.93
CA ASN A 128 -18.38 0.63 -10.29
C ASN A 128 -17.28 0.02 -11.18
N SER A 129 -16.02 0.45 -11.04
CA SER A 129 -14.90 -0.11 -11.81
C SER A 129 -14.80 -1.63 -11.66
N PRO A 130 -14.99 -2.43 -12.75
CA PRO A 130 -14.86 -3.89 -12.69
C PRO A 130 -13.49 -4.34 -12.21
N PHE A 131 -12.43 -3.64 -12.62
CA PHE A 131 -11.06 -3.89 -12.19
C PHE A 131 -10.94 -3.77 -10.67
N ARG A 132 -11.44 -2.70 -10.08
CA ARG A 132 -11.36 -2.46 -8.62
C ARG A 132 -12.22 -3.45 -7.84
N LEU A 133 -13.40 -3.78 -8.34
CA LEU A 133 -14.29 -4.78 -7.73
C LEU A 133 -13.69 -6.18 -7.75
N ALA A 134 -12.92 -6.53 -8.79
CA ALA A 134 -12.24 -7.82 -8.90
C ALA A 134 -11.20 -8.06 -7.80
N TYR A 135 -10.69 -7.01 -7.15
CA TYR A 135 -9.72 -7.14 -6.05
C TYR A 135 -10.35 -7.41 -4.67
N LEU A 136 -11.67 -7.35 -4.56
CA LEU A 136 -12.34 -7.57 -3.27
C LEU A 136 -12.18 -9.01 -2.76
N GLU A 137 -12.32 -10.01 -3.63
CA GLU A 137 -12.15 -11.42 -3.26
C GLU A 137 -10.68 -11.77 -2.97
N PRO A 138 -9.69 -11.42 -3.81
CA PRO A 138 -8.27 -11.59 -3.47
C PRO A 138 -7.89 -10.93 -2.14
N TYR A 139 -8.46 -9.76 -1.84
CA TYR A 139 -8.24 -9.11 -0.55
C TYR A 139 -8.83 -9.91 0.61
N ALA A 140 -10.07 -10.38 0.49
CA ALA A 140 -10.71 -11.19 1.53
C ALA A 140 -9.91 -12.47 1.81
N GLU A 141 -9.38 -13.11 0.78
CA GLU A 141 -8.52 -14.28 0.90
C GLU A 141 -7.20 -13.93 1.61
N ALA A 142 -6.51 -12.88 1.19
CA ALA A 142 -5.27 -12.45 1.83
C ALA A 142 -5.48 -12.05 3.30
N ALA A 143 -6.57 -11.34 3.60
CA ALA A 143 -6.93 -10.94 4.95
C ALA A 143 -7.12 -12.14 5.87
N ARG A 144 -7.73 -13.22 5.36
CA ARG A 144 -8.03 -14.44 6.10
C ARG A 144 -6.81 -15.35 6.28
N THR A 145 -5.85 -15.32 5.36
CA THR A 145 -4.75 -16.31 5.31
C THR A 145 -3.44 -15.81 5.89
N TRP A 146 -3.09 -14.53 5.71
CA TRP A 146 -1.79 -14.02 6.12
C TRP A 146 -1.76 -12.52 6.47
N LEU A 147 -2.51 -11.67 5.75
CA LEU A 147 -2.31 -10.22 5.80
C LEU A 147 -2.66 -9.63 7.16
N HIS A 148 -3.71 -10.12 7.82
CA HIS A 148 -4.10 -9.65 9.15
C HIS A 148 -3.18 -10.17 10.27
N ASP A 149 -2.42 -11.23 10.04
CA ASP A 149 -1.42 -11.73 10.99
C ASP A 149 -0.08 -10.98 10.85
N GLU A 150 0.24 -10.50 9.65
CA GLU A 150 1.48 -9.78 9.32
C GLU A 150 1.39 -8.26 9.47
N ALA A 151 0.20 -7.68 9.55
CA ALA A 151 -0.02 -6.25 9.58
C ALA A 151 -0.87 -5.81 10.78
N GLU A 152 -0.65 -4.59 11.24
CA GLU A 152 -1.55 -3.95 12.19
C GLU A 152 -2.86 -3.55 11.48
N VAL A 153 -3.98 -4.14 11.90
CA VAL A 153 -5.29 -3.91 11.26
C VAL A 153 -5.88 -2.60 11.76
N VAL A 154 -6.16 -1.70 10.81
CA VAL A 154 -6.94 -0.47 11.07
C VAL A 154 -8.30 -0.65 10.41
N ASP A 155 -9.31 -0.97 11.21
CA ASP A 155 -10.69 -1.14 10.70
C ASP A 155 -11.30 0.23 10.41
N THR A 156 -11.44 0.53 9.14
CA THR A 156 -11.98 1.80 8.62
C THR A 156 -13.47 1.74 8.31
N THR A 157 -14.17 0.65 8.63
CA THR A 157 -15.62 0.49 8.35
C THR A 157 -16.40 1.68 8.90
N HIS A 158 -16.06 2.12 10.12
CA HIS A 158 -16.72 3.25 10.80
C HIS A 158 -15.79 4.43 11.11
N LEU A 159 -14.52 4.38 10.66
CA LEU A 159 -13.58 5.47 10.86
C LEU A 159 -13.58 6.42 9.66
N THR A 160 -13.44 7.71 9.94
CA THR A 160 -13.07 8.68 8.92
C THR A 160 -11.59 8.53 8.54
N PRO A 161 -11.17 8.97 7.36
CA PRO A 161 -9.75 8.95 6.98
C PRO A 161 -8.84 9.69 7.98
N VAL A 162 -9.34 10.75 8.61
CA VAL A 162 -8.61 11.51 9.64
C VAL A 162 -8.38 10.66 10.89
N GLN A 163 -9.41 9.95 11.36
CA GLN A 163 -9.30 9.07 12.53
C GLN A 163 -8.34 7.90 12.26
N ALA A 164 -8.43 7.28 11.08
CA ALA A 164 -7.51 6.22 10.66
C ALA A 164 -6.05 6.73 10.61
N ALA A 165 -5.82 7.91 10.05
CA ALA A 165 -4.49 8.51 9.98
C ALA A 165 -3.93 8.84 11.38
N GLN A 166 -4.76 9.33 12.29
CA GLN A 166 -4.38 9.60 13.68
C GLN A 166 -3.96 8.31 14.40
N GLN A 167 -4.76 7.24 14.28
CA GLN A 167 -4.45 5.95 14.87
C GLN A 167 -3.09 5.42 14.37
N ILE A 168 -2.84 5.49 13.06
CA ILE A 168 -1.56 5.07 12.47
C ILE A 168 -0.41 5.92 12.97
N ALA A 169 -0.56 7.26 12.95
CA ALA A 169 0.50 8.17 13.40
C ALA A 169 0.85 8.01 14.89
N GLU A 170 -0.12 7.68 15.72
CA GLU A 170 0.11 7.36 17.13
C GLU A 170 0.86 6.03 17.30
N ALA A 171 0.44 4.99 16.58
CA ALA A 171 1.11 3.69 16.61
C ALA A 171 2.57 3.77 16.15
N VAL A 172 2.90 4.63 15.20
CA VAL A 172 4.28 4.81 14.69
C VAL A 172 5.19 5.47 15.72
N LYS A 173 4.67 6.22 16.68
CA LYS A 173 5.45 6.91 17.71
C LYS A 173 5.85 5.99 18.88
N THR A 174 5.19 4.84 19.01
CA THR A 174 5.46 3.84 20.05
C THR A 174 6.46 2.80 19.58
#